data_20c29bf1a67b1e8572d892b9a30e41fc
#
_entry.id   20c29bf1a67b1e8572d892b9a30e41fc
#
_cell.length_a   1.000
_cell.length_b   1.000
_cell.length_c   1.000
_cell.angle_alpha   90.00
_cell.angle_beta   90.00
_cell.angle_gamma   90.00
#
_symmetry.space_group_name_H-M   'P 1'
#
loop_
_entity.id
_entity.type
_entity.pdbx_description
1 polymer ?
#
loop_
_entity_poly.entity_id
_entity_poly.type
_entity_poly.pdbx_seq_one_letter_code
_entity_poly.pdbx_strand_id
1 'polypeptide(L)'
;MERRAAAEQSLVEGGGSGAATSGTTPAAPVQTRYIEYLKHNMREYGMLLSLLAIMAFFHFTTDGTLLQPLNVTNLVLQNSYIVIMALGMLLVIVAGHIDLSVGSVCGFVGALAAVLMVQYEVNFVLAVIICLLTGAAIGAIQGWFIAFAKVPSFIVTLAGMLIFKGLALAVLQGQSVGPFPSEFQLISSGFIPDFFAVDGVRLTSFLLGAVIAAVMLVSRLRSRQSRISYGMEEEPWLLFLAKNLAFATIIVFLSYLLASYKGLPNVLIVMGGLMLLYDFATNRTTIGRRIYALGGNPKAAKLSGIKTERLAFYTFVNMGVLAALAGLVFAARLNTATPKAGLGFELDVIAACFIGGASASGGVGKVIGAVIGAFIMGVMNNGMSILGVGIDYQQVIKGLVLLAAVYIDVYNKNK
;
A
#
# COMPACT_ATOMS: atom_id res chain seq x y z
N MET A 1 -61.19 5.82 -36.92
CA MET A 1 -61.49 6.92 -35.95
C MET A 1 -62.10 6.44 -34.64
N GLU A 2 -62.41 5.15 -34.49
CA GLU A 2 -63.05 4.61 -33.26
C GLU A 2 -62.10 4.11 -32.16
N ARG A 3 -60.82 4.07 -32.37
CA ARG A 3 -59.86 3.61 -31.32
C ARG A 3 -59.24 4.76 -30.44
N ARG A 4 -59.57 6.03 -30.77
CA ARG A 4 -59.12 7.19 -29.95
C ARG A 4 -60.15 7.69 -28.94
N ALA A 5 -61.42 7.33 -29.10
CA ALA A 5 -62.51 7.71 -28.19
C ALA A 5 -62.58 6.85 -26.94
N ALA A 6 -62.07 5.60 -26.97
CA ALA A 6 -62.08 4.68 -25.83
C ALA A 6 -60.94 4.93 -24.81
N ALA A 7 -59.91 5.67 -25.21
CA ALA A 7 -58.76 5.96 -24.30
C ALA A 7 -58.96 7.25 -23.45
N GLU A 8 -59.89 8.14 -23.84
CA GLU A 8 -60.18 9.33 -23.06
C GLU A 8 -61.26 9.19 -21.99
N GLN A 9 -62.08 8.13 -22.08
CA GLN A 9 -63.11 7.88 -21.06
C GLN A 9 -62.60 7.13 -19.80
N SER A 10 -61.41 6.49 -19.85
CA SER A 10 -60.84 5.79 -18.67
C SER A 10 -60.02 6.70 -17.74
N LEU A 11 -59.89 8.02 -18.04
CA LEU A 11 -59.12 8.96 -17.26
C LEU A 11 -59.94 9.88 -16.33
N VAL A 12 -61.28 9.74 -16.33
CA VAL A 12 -62.18 10.69 -15.60
C VAL A 12 -62.86 10.04 -14.37
N GLU A 13 -62.79 8.74 -14.19
CA GLU A 13 -63.45 8.03 -13.05
C GLU A 13 -62.45 7.39 -12.03
N GLY A 14 -61.43 8.12 -11.58
CA GLY A 14 -60.44 7.67 -10.58
C GLY A 14 -60.14 8.69 -9.49
N GLY A 15 -61.05 9.65 -9.24
CA GLY A 15 -60.90 10.64 -8.18
C GLY A 15 -61.34 10.10 -6.81
N GLY A 16 -60.64 9.10 -6.27
CA GLY A 16 -60.81 8.57 -4.94
C GLY A 16 -59.72 9.10 -4.01
N SER A 17 -60.08 9.97 -3.06
CA SER A 17 -59.26 10.48 -1.97
C SER A 17 -58.60 9.37 -1.17
N GLY A 18 -57.38 8.98 -1.51
CA GLY A 18 -56.53 8.14 -0.69
C GLY A 18 -55.59 9.04 0.09
N ALA A 19 -55.93 9.26 1.39
CA ALA A 19 -54.99 9.85 2.35
C ALA A 19 -53.67 9.06 2.28
N ALA A 20 -52.57 9.73 1.87
CA ALA A 20 -51.23 9.18 1.96
C ALA A 20 -50.91 8.96 3.45
N THR A 21 -51.16 7.77 3.95
CA THR A 21 -50.53 7.33 5.18
C THR A 21 -49.04 7.22 4.90
N SER A 22 -48.29 8.18 5.45
CA SER A 22 -46.84 8.09 5.54
C SER A 22 -46.46 6.82 6.31
N GLY A 23 -46.42 5.70 5.60
CA GLY A 23 -45.92 4.45 6.12
C GLY A 23 -44.46 4.64 6.45
N THR A 24 -44.16 5.00 7.69
CA THR A 24 -42.83 4.82 8.26
C THR A 24 -42.52 3.33 8.19
N THR A 25 -41.74 2.95 7.20
CA THR A 25 -41.16 1.58 7.12
C THR A 25 -40.54 1.32 8.49
N PRO A 26 -40.92 0.27 9.24
CA PRO A 26 -40.34 0.02 10.55
C PRO A 26 -38.83 -0.13 10.35
N ALA A 27 -38.05 0.65 11.12
CA ALA A 27 -36.60 0.57 11.12
C ALA A 27 -36.20 -0.90 11.34
N ALA A 28 -35.41 -1.45 10.43
CA ALA A 28 -34.94 -2.83 10.52
C ALA A 28 -34.38 -3.08 11.94
N PRO A 29 -34.61 -4.25 12.52
CA PRO A 29 -34.13 -4.56 13.88
C PRO A 29 -32.61 -4.33 13.93
N VAL A 30 -32.15 -3.77 15.04
CA VAL A 30 -30.76 -3.33 15.26
C VAL A 30 -29.74 -4.40 14.82
N GLN A 31 -30.03 -5.68 15.09
CA GLN A 31 -29.18 -6.81 14.67
C GLN A 31 -29.04 -6.94 13.13
N THR A 32 -30.11 -6.73 12.36
CA THR A 32 -30.07 -6.80 10.89
C THR A 32 -29.19 -5.68 10.32
N ARG A 33 -29.23 -4.50 10.90
CA ARG A 33 -28.41 -3.35 10.52
C ARG A 33 -26.91 -3.58 10.76
N TYR A 34 -26.54 -4.30 11.85
CA TYR A 34 -25.16 -4.68 12.12
C TYR A 34 -24.64 -5.70 11.11
N ILE A 35 -25.42 -6.73 10.79
CA ILE A 35 -25.04 -7.81 9.88
C ILE A 35 -24.90 -7.27 8.45
N GLU A 36 -25.81 -6.42 7.99
CA GLU A 36 -25.75 -5.79 6.66
C GLU A 36 -24.54 -4.87 6.54
N TYR A 37 -24.25 -4.07 7.56
CA TYR A 37 -23.07 -3.21 7.57
C TYR A 37 -21.77 -4.02 7.52
N LEU A 38 -21.66 -5.09 8.30
CA LEU A 38 -20.49 -5.99 8.28
C LEU A 38 -20.33 -6.68 6.92
N LYS A 39 -21.43 -7.16 6.31
CA LYS A 39 -21.40 -7.76 4.97
C LYS A 39 -20.94 -6.78 3.90
N HIS A 40 -21.39 -5.55 3.95
CA HIS A 40 -21.01 -4.50 2.98
C HIS A 40 -19.52 -4.15 3.08
N ASN A 41 -18.95 -4.19 4.27
CA ASN A 41 -17.54 -3.84 4.52
C ASN A 41 -16.63 -5.07 4.72
N MET A 42 -17.09 -6.28 4.39
CA MET A 42 -16.36 -7.54 4.61
C MET A 42 -14.94 -7.55 3.99
N ARG A 43 -14.74 -6.87 2.87
CA ARG A 43 -13.43 -6.81 2.20
C ARG A 43 -12.39 -6.06 3.03
N GLU A 44 -12.76 -4.95 3.67
CA GLU A 44 -11.84 -4.15 4.51
C GLU A 44 -11.53 -4.86 5.84
N TYR A 45 -12.56 -5.38 6.49
CA TYR A 45 -12.38 -6.15 7.73
C TYR A 45 -11.63 -7.45 7.50
N GLY A 46 -11.86 -8.11 6.34
CA GLY A 46 -11.19 -9.35 5.96
C GLY A 46 -9.68 -9.20 5.86
N MET A 47 -9.19 -8.13 5.24
CA MET A 47 -7.74 -7.87 5.14
C MET A 47 -7.09 -7.65 6.51
N LEU A 48 -7.72 -6.84 7.37
CA LEU A 48 -7.21 -6.59 8.71
C LEU A 48 -7.24 -7.86 9.57
N LEU A 49 -8.32 -8.61 9.47
CA LEU A 49 -8.49 -9.87 10.19
C LEU A 49 -7.46 -10.91 9.73
N SER A 50 -7.14 -10.94 8.44
CA SER A 50 -6.08 -11.80 7.89
C SER A 50 -4.71 -11.42 8.45
N LEU A 51 -4.40 -10.12 8.54
CA LEU A 51 -3.14 -9.67 9.16
C LEU A 51 -3.07 -10.10 10.62
N LEU A 52 -4.13 -9.86 11.40
CA LEU A 52 -4.17 -10.25 12.81
C LEU A 52 -4.09 -11.77 13.00
N ALA A 53 -4.77 -12.54 12.15
CA ALA A 53 -4.73 -14.00 12.18
C ALA A 53 -3.32 -14.54 11.88
N ILE A 54 -2.64 -13.99 10.87
CA ILE A 54 -1.26 -14.37 10.52
C ILE A 54 -0.30 -13.94 11.63
N MET A 55 -0.46 -12.75 12.20
CA MET A 55 0.34 -12.32 13.35
C MET A 55 0.14 -13.23 14.57
N ALA A 56 -1.11 -13.60 14.88
CA ALA A 56 -1.42 -14.53 15.95
C ALA A 56 -0.79 -15.91 15.69
N PHE A 57 -0.97 -16.45 14.48
CA PHE A 57 -0.38 -17.73 14.08
C PHE A 57 1.14 -17.76 14.32
N PHE A 58 1.86 -16.77 13.79
CA PHE A 58 3.31 -16.72 13.99
C PHE A 58 3.71 -16.36 15.42
N HIS A 59 2.91 -15.58 16.15
CA HIS A 59 3.19 -15.33 17.58
C HIS A 59 3.20 -16.63 18.39
N PHE A 60 2.19 -17.49 18.18
CA PHE A 60 2.12 -18.78 18.89
C PHE A 60 3.18 -19.77 18.40
N THR A 61 3.44 -19.85 17.10
CA THR A 61 4.42 -20.81 16.55
C THR A 61 5.87 -20.41 16.78
N THR A 62 6.15 -19.14 17.11
CA THR A 62 7.49 -18.62 17.42
C THR A 62 7.70 -18.37 18.92
N ASP A 63 6.87 -18.94 19.79
CA ASP A 63 6.93 -18.78 21.25
C ASP A 63 7.02 -17.30 21.69
N GLY A 64 6.21 -16.45 21.06
CA GLY A 64 6.14 -15.02 21.36
C GLY A 64 7.22 -14.15 20.73
N THR A 65 8.21 -14.73 20.06
CA THR A 65 9.35 -13.99 19.47
C THR A 65 8.91 -12.96 18.45
N LEU A 66 7.82 -13.21 17.70
CA LEU A 66 7.29 -12.26 16.69
C LEU A 66 7.02 -10.87 17.27
N LEU A 67 6.43 -10.78 18.47
CA LEU A 67 6.04 -9.51 19.11
C LEU A 67 7.10 -8.96 20.08
N GLN A 68 8.31 -9.52 20.12
CA GLN A 68 9.39 -8.91 20.89
C GLN A 68 9.78 -7.54 20.30
N PRO A 69 10.08 -6.51 21.13
CA PRO A 69 10.39 -5.14 20.68
C PRO A 69 11.46 -5.06 19.59
N LEU A 70 12.54 -5.83 19.74
CA LEU A 70 13.60 -5.98 18.74
C LEU A 70 13.05 -6.47 17.39
N ASN A 71 12.22 -7.53 17.42
CA ASN A 71 11.71 -8.14 16.20
C ASN A 71 10.66 -7.25 15.51
N VAL A 72 9.79 -6.59 16.27
CA VAL A 72 8.83 -5.61 15.70
C VAL A 72 9.57 -4.45 15.03
N THR A 73 10.64 -3.95 15.64
CA THR A 73 11.50 -2.92 15.03
C THR A 73 12.12 -3.44 13.73
N ASN A 74 12.68 -4.64 13.74
CA ASN A 74 13.24 -5.27 12.55
C ASN A 74 12.18 -5.51 11.46
N LEU A 75 10.98 -5.91 11.82
CA LEU A 75 9.87 -6.12 10.89
C LEU A 75 9.51 -4.80 10.16
N VAL A 76 9.44 -3.68 10.88
CA VAL A 76 9.21 -2.37 10.28
C VAL A 76 10.34 -1.99 9.32
N LEU A 77 11.59 -2.11 9.77
CA LEU A 77 12.76 -1.80 8.96
C LEU A 77 12.87 -2.69 7.71
N GLN A 78 12.61 -4.00 7.86
CA GLN A 78 12.69 -4.98 6.78
C GLN A 78 11.58 -4.80 5.75
N ASN A 79 10.42 -4.33 6.17
CA ASN A 79 9.27 -4.22 5.29
C ASN A 79 9.13 -2.83 4.63
N SER A 80 9.95 -1.87 5.04
CA SER A 80 9.86 -0.47 4.62
C SER A 80 9.93 -0.29 3.09
N TYR A 81 10.89 -0.93 2.44
CA TYR A 81 11.07 -0.82 1.00
C TYR A 81 9.93 -1.51 0.22
N ILE A 82 9.36 -2.59 0.76
CA ILE A 82 8.18 -3.26 0.18
C ILE A 82 6.98 -2.31 0.23
N VAL A 83 6.73 -1.66 1.36
CA VAL A 83 5.63 -0.68 1.51
C VAL A 83 5.80 0.48 0.52
N ILE A 84 7.01 1.05 0.42
CA ILE A 84 7.29 2.15 -0.52
C ILE A 84 6.99 1.73 -1.95
N MET A 85 7.48 0.57 -2.39
CA MET A 85 7.22 0.06 -3.74
C MET A 85 5.75 -0.31 -3.96
N ALA A 86 5.07 -0.84 -2.94
CA ALA A 86 3.66 -1.22 -3.04
C ALA A 86 2.74 -0.02 -3.29
N LEU A 87 3.08 1.18 -2.77
CA LEU A 87 2.34 2.41 -3.08
C LEU A 87 2.40 2.77 -4.58
N GLY A 88 3.57 2.62 -5.21
CA GLY A 88 3.72 2.82 -6.64
C GLY A 88 3.08 1.72 -7.48
N MET A 89 3.32 0.47 -7.09
CA MET A 89 2.76 -0.71 -7.75
C MET A 89 1.23 -0.72 -7.71
N LEU A 90 0.63 -0.25 -6.62
CA LEU A 90 -0.82 -0.09 -6.53
C LEU A 90 -1.34 0.77 -7.69
N LEU A 91 -0.70 1.92 -7.98
CA LEU A 91 -1.14 2.78 -9.08
C LEU A 91 -0.94 2.14 -10.45
N VAL A 92 0.15 1.37 -10.62
CA VAL A 92 0.44 0.60 -11.83
C VAL A 92 -0.64 -0.47 -12.05
N ILE A 93 -0.98 -1.25 -11.01
CA ILE A 93 -2.02 -2.29 -11.08
C ILE A 93 -3.39 -1.67 -11.28
N VAL A 94 -3.73 -0.60 -10.55
CA VAL A 94 -5.00 0.13 -10.73
C VAL A 94 -5.13 0.70 -12.14
N ALA A 95 -4.03 1.13 -12.78
CA ALA A 95 -4.02 1.57 -14.18
C ALA A 95 -4.16 0.40 -15.20
N GLY A 96 -4.20 -0.86 -14.75
CA GLY A 96 -4.31 -2.05 -15.59
C GLY A 96 -2.99 -2.56 -16.14
N HIS A 97 -1.87 -2.27 -15.46
CA HIS A 97 -0.52 -2.68 -15.83
C HIS A 97 0.16 -3.46 -14.70
N ILE A 98 1.26 -4.14 -15.02
CA ILE A 98 2.13 -4.81 -14.04
C ILE A 98 3.57 -4.38 -14.33
N ASP A 99 4.34 -4.08 -13.29
CA ASP A 99 5.76 -3.76 -13.37
C ASP A 99 6.59 -4.86 -12.69
N LEU A 100 7.28 -5.66 -13.49
CA LEU A 100 8.16 -6.73 -13.03
C LEU A 100 9.60 -6.23 -12.78
N SER A 101 9.93 -5.01 -13.18
CA SER A 101 11.28 -4.47 -13.06
C SER A 101 11.58 -3.81 -11.71
N VAL A 102 10.55 -3.56 -10.91
CA VAL A 102 10.63 -2.73 -9.69
C VAL A 102 11.73 -3.20 -8.72
N GLY A 103 11.87 -4.51 -8.52
CA GLY A 103 12.91 -5.08 -7.65
C GLY A 103 14.32 -4.85 -8.24
N SER A 104 14.50 -5.09 -9.53
CA SER A 104 15.79 -4.90 -10.20
C SER A 104 16.19 -3.42 -10.30
N VAL A 105 15.23 -2.51 -10.52
CA VAL A 105 15.47 -1.05 -10.47
C VAL A 105 15.87 -0.62 -9.06
N CYS A 106 15.19 -1.13 -8.02
CA CYS A 106 15.54 -0.91 -6.62
C CYS A 106 16.99 -1.35 -6.35
N GLY A 107 17.37 -2.56 -6.75
CA GLY A 107 18.72 -3.09 -6.60
C GLY A 107 19.77 -2.29 -7.38
N PHE A 108 19.49 -1.92 -8.63
CA PHE A 108 20.38 -1.11 -9.46
C PHE A 108 20.61 0.29 -8.88
N VAL A 109 19.56 0.95 -8.39
CA VAL A 109 19.69 2.27 -7.77
C VAL A 109 20.47 2.19 -6.46
N GLY A 110 20.27 1.13 -5.65
CA GLY A 110 21.11 0.87 -4.48
C GLY A 110 22.59 0.67 -4.84
N ALA A 111 22.87 -0.03 -5.94
CA ALA A 111 24.22 -0.21 -6.47
C ALA A 111 24.83 1.12 -6.95
N LEU A 112 24.06 1.92 -7.68
CA LEU A 112 24.47 3.27 -8.12
C LEU A 112 24.78 4.18 -6.93
N ALA A 113 23.95 4.16 -5.90
CA ALA A 113 24.17 4.91 -4.68
C ALA A 113 25.47 4.54 -3.99
N ALA A 114 25.79 3.22 -3.92
CA ALA A 114 27.05 2.76 -3.34
C ALA A 114 28.27 3.22 -4.13
N VAL A 115 28.23 3.12 -5.45
CA VAL A 115 29.32 3.59 -6.29
C VAL A 115 29.52 5.10 -6.14
N LEU A 116 28.45 5.89 -6.15
CA LEU A 116 28.53 7.34 -6.00
C LEU A 116 29.07 7.74 -4.61
N MET A 117 28.55 7.17 -3.54
CA MET A 117 28.88 7.62 -2.17
C MET A 117 30.16 6.97 -1.62
N VAL A 118 30.43 5.69 -1.97
CA VAL A 118 31.56 4.93 -1.38
C VAL A 118 32.79 4.96 -2.26
N GLN A 119 32.64 4.82 -3.60
CA GLN A 119 33.81 4.79 -4.50
C GLN A 119 34.20 6.19 -5.00
N TYR A 120 33.21 7.05 -5.30
CA TYR A 120 33.46 8.41 -5.80
C TYR A 120 33.33 9.48 -4.73
N GLU A 121 33.00 9.12 -3.48
CA GLU A 121 32.86 10.03 -2.34
C GLU A 121 31.94 11.23 -2.59
N VAL A 122 30.92 11.03 -3.45
CA VAL A 122 29.92 12.06 -3.76
C VAL A 122 29.08 12.32 -2.51
N ASN A 123 28.82 13.59 -2.22
CA ASN A 123 27.94 13.99 -1.13
C ASN A 123 26.60 13.24 -1.20
N PHE A 124 26.13 12.72 -0.05
CA PHE A 124 24.97 11.85 0.01
C PHE A 124 23.70 12.51 -0.53
N VAL A 125 23.50 13.84 -0.30
CA VAL A 125 22.32 14.55 -0.82
C VAL A 125 22.31 14.57 -2.34
N LEU A 126 23.48 14.87 -2.95
CA LEU A 126 23.61 14.87 -4.41
C LEU A 126 23.43 13.46 -4.98
N ALA A 127 24.02 12.46 -4.33
CA ALA A 127 23.85 11.06 -4.75
C ALA A 127 22.38 10.61 -4.67
N VAL A 128 21.66 10.97 -3.62
CA VAL A 128 20.20 10.69 -3.50
C VAL A 128 19.42 11.34 -4.64
N ILE A 129 19.70 12.61 -4.96
CA ILE A 129 19.03 13.31 -6.08
C ILE A 129 19.30 12.60 -7.40
N ILE A 130 20.56 12.26 -7.69
CA ILE A 130 20.96 11.53 -8.91
C ILE A 130 20.22 10.20 -8.99
N CYS A 131 20.16 9.45 -7.89
CA CYS A 131 19.49 8.16 -7.81
C CYS A 131 17.96 8.30 -8.07
N LEU A 132 17.29 9.30 -7.48
CA LEU A 132 15.87 9.53 -7.73
C LEU A 132 15.59 9.95 -9.18
N LEU A 133 16.44 10.82 -9.76
CA LEU A 133 16.34 11.19 -11.16
C LEU A 133 16.60 10.00 -12.09
N THR A 134 17.53 9.12 -11.75
CA THR A 134 17.78 7.88 -12.48
C THR A 134 16.55 6.98 -12.46
N GLY A 135 15.91 6.80 -11.30
CA GLY A 135 14.66 6.06 -11.20
C GLY A 135 13.53 6.69 -12.03
N ALA A 136 13.39 8.02 -11.99
CA ALA A 136 12.44 8.74 -12.82
C ALA A 136 12.70 8.53 -14.32
N ALA A 137 13.95 8.59 -14.75
CA ALA A 137 14.37 8.35 -16.14
C ALA A 137 14.07 6.92 -16.59
N ILE A 138 14.37 5.92 -15.75
CA ILE A 138 14.03 4.52 -16.01
C ILE A 138 12.51 4.36 -16.19
N GLY A 139 11.74 4.87 -15.24
CA GLY A 139 10.27 4.86 -15.32
C GLY A 139 9.73 5.60 -16.55
N ALA A 140 10.37 6.70 -16.95
CA ALA A 140 10.01 7.43 -18.16
C ALA A 140 10.28 6.63 -19.44
N ILE A 141 11.43 5.96 -19.53
CA ILE A 141 11.76 5.09 -20.68
C ILE A 141 10.75 3.94 -20.79
N GLN A 142 10.52 3.21 -19.71
CA GLN A 142 9.54 2.12 -19.69
C GLN A 142 8.12 2.62 -19.98
N GLY A 143 7.73 3.73 -19.32
CA GLY A 143 6.42 4.36 -19.53
C GLY A 143 6.23 4.84 -20.98
N TRP A 144 7.28 5.28 -21.67
CA TRP A 144 7.20 5.67 -23.06
C TRP A 144 6.89 4.47 -23.98
N PHE A 145 7.61 3.35 -23.81
CA PHE A 145 7.33 2.14 -24.58
C PHE A 145 5.91 1.61 -24.34
N ILE A 146 5.43 1.65 -23.10
CA ILE A 146 4.12 1.15 -22.74
C ILE A 146 3.00 2.10 -23.23
N ALA A 147 3.13 3.38 -22.92
CA ALA A 147 2.08 4.34 -23.16
C ALA A 147 1.96 4.80 -24.61
N PHE A 148 3.10 5.05 -25.27
CA PHE A 148 3.13 5.63 -26.61
C PHE A 148 3.45 4.59 -27.70
N ALA A 149 4.43 3.72 -27.50
CA ALA A 149 4.74 2.65 -28.44
C ALA A 149 3.79 1.45 -28.32
N LYS A 150 2.89 1.43 -27.31
CA LYS A 150 1.86 0.39 -27.09
C LYS A 150 2.42 -1.02 -26.90
N VAL A 151 3.66 -1.14 -26.43
CA VAL A 151 4.24 -2.44 -26.07
C VAL A 151 3.59 -2.92 -24.76
N PRO A 152 3.16 -4.18 -24.66
CA PRO A 152 2.59 -4.72 -23.41
C PRO A 152 3.52 -4.50 -22.22
N SER A 153 2.94 -4.03 -21.09
CA SER A 153 3.73 -3.61 -19.92
C SER A 153 4.61 -4.73 -19.37
N PHE A 154 4.09 -5.97 -19.33
CA PHE A 154 4.85 -7.10 -18.80
C PHE A 154 6.10 -7.42 -19.64
N ILE A 155 6.07 -7.17 -20.97
CA ILE A 155 7.25 -7.39 -21.86
C ILE A 155 8.31 -6.32 -21.56
N VAL A 156 7.89 -5.03 -21.51
CA VAL A 156 8.82 -3.92 -21.25
C VAL A 156 9.47 -4.07 -19.89
N THR A 157 8.67 -4.38 -18.86
CA THR A 157 9.19 -4.48 -17.50
C THR A 157 9.97 -5.77 -17.25
N LEU A 158 9.64 -6.88 -17.93
CA LEU A 158 10.47 -8.09 -17.91
C LEU A 158 11.85 -7.84 -18.54
N ALA A 159 11.88 -7.15 -19.68
CA ALA A 159 13.14 -6.72 -20.28
C ALA A 159 13.92 -5.78 -19.33
N GLY A 160 13.23 -4.81 -18.72
CA GLY A 160 13.78 -3.92 -17.70
C GLY A 160 14.36 -4.68 -16.51
N MET A 161 13.67 -5.70 -16.03
CA MET A 161 14.16 -6.55 -14.94
C MET A 161 15.53 -7.17 -15.28
N LEU A 162 15.69 -7.72 -16.48
CA LEU A 162 16.95 -8.31 -16.90
C LEU A 162 18.05 -7.26 -17.11
N ILE A 163 17.70 -6.12 -17.74
CA ILE A 163 18.65 -5.02 -17.99
C ILE A 163 19.18 -4.47 -16.65
N PHE A 164 18.32 -4.08 -15.72
CA PHE A 164 18.74 -3.45 -14.47
C PHE A 164 19.40 -4.43 -13.50
N LYS A 165 19.05 -5.72 -13.56
CA LYS A 165 19.77 -6.77 -12.85
C LYS A 165 21.20 -6.92 -13.40
N GLY A 166 21.36 -6.94 -14.74
CA GLY A 166 22.66 -6.97 -15.39
C GLY A 166 23.50 -5.73 -15.09
N LEU A 167 22.89 -4.53 -15.15
CA LEU A 167 23.57 -3.28 -14.83
C LEU A 167 23.99 -3.21 -13.34
N ALA A 168 23.19 -3.71 -12.41
CA ALA A 168 23.58 -3.78 -11.00
C ALA A 168 24.83 -4.66 -10.80
N LEU A 169 24.87 -5.82 -11.46
CA LEU A 169 26.05 -6.70 -11.46
C LEU A 169 27.28 -6.03 -12.07
N ALA A 170 27.11 -5.34 -13.19
CA ALA A 170 28.20 -4.64 -13.89
C ALA A 170 28.77 -3.49 -13.07
N VAL A 171 27.89 -2.64 -12.50
CA VAL A 171 28.28 -1.47 -11.70
C VAL A 171 29.00 -1.88 -10.42
N LEU A 172 28.56 -2.96 -9.76
CA LEU A 172 29.19 -3.50 -8.55
C LEU A 172 30.35 -4.48 -8.87
N GLN A 173 30.60 -4.79 -10.14
CA GLN A 173 31.61 -5.78 -10.55
C GLN A 173 31.47 -7.13 -9.83
N GLY A 174 30.23 -7.51 -9.51
CA GLY A 174 29.90 -8.75 -8.79
C GLY A 174 30.21 -8.73 -7.28
N GLN A 175 30.69 -7.64 -6.73
CA GLN A 175 31.08 -7.51 -5.32
C GLN A 175 30.08 -6.65 -4.54
N SER A 176 30.06 -6.81 -3.22
CA SER A 176 29.31 -5.91 -2.33
C SER A 176 30.10 -4.66 -2.04
N VAL A 177 29.47 -3.48 -2.08
CA VAL A 177 30.10 -2.17 -1.87
C VAL A 177 29.46 -1.50 -0.65
N GLY A 178 30.28 -1.08 0.29
CA GLY A 178 29.94 -0.40 1.54
C GLY A 178 31.20 -0.21 2.41
N PRO A 179 31.11 0.35 3.62
CA PRO A 179 29.90 0.91 4.23
C PRO A 179 29.51 2.28 3.66
N PHE A 180 28.24 2.66 3.82
CA PHE A 180 27.74 3.99 3.47
C PHE A 180 28.06 5.05 4.52
N PRO A 181 28.06 6.37 4.18
CA PRO A 181 28.14 7.45 5.12
C PRO A 181 27.06 7.35 6.23
N SER A 182 27.40 7.74 7.46
CA SER A 182 26.51 7.66 8.61
C SER A 182 25.21 8.46 8.42
N GLU A 183 25.30 9.63 7.79
CA GLU A 183 24.16 10.50 7.49
C GLU A 183 23.16 9.83 6.55
N PHE A 184 23.64 9.08 5.57
CA PHE A 184 22.79 8.32 4.66
C PHE A 184 22.08 7.16 5.37
N GLN A 185 22.78 6.46 6.28
CA GLN A 185 22.18 5.38 7.05
C GLN A 185 20.99 5.85 7.91
N LEU A 186 21.00 7.11 8.38
CA LEU A 186 19.92 7.69 9.18
C LEU A 186 18.56 7.72 8.44
N ILE A 187 18.55 7.68 7.13
CA ILE A 187 17.29 7.65 6.35
C ILE A 187 16.45 6.41 6.68
N SER A 188 17.10 5.27 6.89
CA SER A 188 16.43 4.00 7.18
C SER A 188 16.67 3.53 8.61
N SER A 189 17.92 3.35 9.00
CA SER A 189 18.33 2.72 10.26
C SER A 189 18.44 3.71 11.42
N GLY A 190 18.24 5.01 11.20
CA GLY A 190 18.16 6.02 12.24
C GLY A 190 16.86 5.90 13.04
N PHE A 191 16.90 6.44 14.24
CA PHE A 191 15.77 6.50 15.16
C PHE A 191 15.53 7.93 15.61
N ILE A 192 14.28 8.26 15.93
CA ILE A 192 13.92 9.57 16.48
C ILE A 192 14.63 9.75 17.83
N PRO A 193 15.36 10.86 18.03
CA PRO A 193 16.03 11.14 19.31
C PRO A 193 15.03 11.18 20.46
N ASP A 194 15.44 10.69 21.62
CA ASP A 194 14.63 10.80 22.82
C ASP A 194 14.98 12.10 23.55
N PHE A 195 13.99 12.95 23.73
CA PHE A 195 14.13 14.25 24.44
C PHE A 195 13.82 14.13 25.94
N PHE A 196 13.31 12.97 26.39
CA PHE A 196 12.95 12.74 27.79
C PHE A 196 13.81 11.61 28.33
N ALA A 197 14.66 11.90 29.30
CA ALA A 197 15.52 10.89 29.95
C ALA A 197 14.68 10.05 30.92
N VAL A 198 14.07 8.96 30.42
CA VAL A 198 13.36 7.97 31.25
C VAL A 198 14.01 6.61 31.01
N ASP A 199 14.42 5.95 32.06
CA ASP A 199 15.07 4.65 31.97
C ASP A 199 14.11 3.57 31.39
N GLY A 200 14.60 2.83 30.40
CA GLY A 200 13.95 1.66 29.85
C GLY A 200 12.96 1.90 28.71
N VAL A 201 12.41 3.09 28.49
CA VAL A 201 11.45 3.40 27.42
C VAL A 201 11.75 4.74 26.77
N ARG A 202 11.82 4.78 25.45
CA ARG A 202 11.98 6.03 24.67
C ARG A 202 10.68 6.82 24.66
N LEU A 203 10.51 7.69 25.68
CA LEU A 203 9.23 8.38 25.95
C LEU A 203 8.78 9.25 24.79
N THR A 204 9.69 9.92 24.07
CA THR A 204 9.37 10.70 22.87
C THR A 204 8.65 9.85 21.83
N SER A 205 9.15 8.66 21.55
CA SER A 205 8.57 7.73 20.58
C SER A 205 7.19 7.23 21.00
N PHE A 206 7.01 6.92 22.28
CA PHE A 206 5.71 6.53 22.82
C PHE A 206 4.69 7.66 22.73
N LEU A 207 5.06 8.88 23.15
CA LEU A 207 4.19 10.06 23.08
C LEU A 207 3.80 10.40 21.64
N LEU A 208 4.71 10.29 20.67
CA LEU A 208 4.39 10.49 19.26
C LEU A 208 3.31 9.50 18.79
N GLY A 209 3.42 8.23 19.15
CA GLY A 209 2.40 7.24 18.82
C GLY A 209 1.06 7.52 19.49
N ALA A 210 1.07 7.92 20.76
CA ALA A 210 -0.14 8.30 21.49
C ALA A 210 -0.80 9.54 20.86
N VAL A 211 -0.02 10.54 20.44
CA VAL A 211 -0.53 11.72 19.73
C VAL A 211 -1.14 11.33 18.38
N ILE A 212 -0.48 10.47 17.60
CA ILE A 212 -1.02 9.97 16.33
C ILE A 212 -2.36 9.26 16.55
N ALA A 213 -2.45 8.39 17.57
CA ALA A 213 -3.70 7.69 17.91
C ALA A 213 -4.80 8.68 18.32
N ALA A 214 -4.47 9.69 19.14
CA ALA A 214 -5.42 10.72 19.56
C ALA A 214 -5.91 11.58 18.37
N VAL A 215 -5.00 12.04 17.51
CA VAL A 215 -5.34 12.81 16.29
C VAL A 215 -6.22 11.99 15.36
N MET A 216 -5.93 10.70 15.20
CA MET A 216 -6.77 9.79 14.42
C MET A 216 -8.18 9.70 15.01
N LEU A 217 -8.33 9.46 16.32
CA LEU A 217 -9.64 9.39 16.98
C LEU A 217 -10.43 10.70 16.83
N VAL A 218 -9.80 11.84 17.10
CA VAL A 218 -10.44 13.15 16.95
C VAL A 218 -10.88 13.41 15.51
N SER A 219 -10.01 13.09 14.54
CA SER A 219 -10.33 13.24 13.11
C SER A 219 -11.52 12.37 12.70
N ARG A 220 -11.57 11.12 13.15
CA ARG A 220 -12.68 10.19 12.87
C ARG A 220 -13.98 10.67 13.52
N LEU A 221 -13.93 11.14 14.77
CA LEU A 221 -15.11 11.71 15.46
C LEU A 221 -15.63 12.95 14.74
N ARG A 222 -14.77 13.90 14.36
CA ARG A 222 -15.15 15.10 13.60
C ARG A 222 -15.77 14.75 12.25
N SER A 223 -15.15 13.81 11.52
CA SER A 223 -15.66 13.34 10.24
C SER A 223 -17.06 12.72 10.38
N ARG A 224 -17.28 11.91 11.42
CA ARG A 224 -18.60 11.33 11.73
C ARG A 224 -19.65 12.42 12.02
N GLN A 225 -19.31 13.38 12.90
CA GLN A 225 -20.23 14.49 13.23
C GLN A 225 -20.61 15.28 11.99
N SER A 226 -19.63 15.58 11.13
CA SER A 226 -19.88 16.27 9.86
C SER A 226 -20.81 15.48 8.93
N ARG A 227 -20.63 14.16 8.79
CA ARG A 227 -21.50 13.32 7.94
C ARG A 227 -22.93 13.26 8.49
N ILE A 228 -23.10 13.13 9.80
CA ILE A 228 -24.42 13.16 10.45
C ILE A 228 -25.10 14.50 10.19
N SER A 229 -24.38 15.63 10.27
CA SER A 229 -24.95 16.95 10.00
C SER A 229 -25.40 17.14 8.54
N TYR A 230 -24.85 16.36 7.60
CA TYR A 230 -25.31 16.31 6.20
C TYR A 230 -26.39 15.26 5.94
N GLY A 231 -26.95 14.64 6.99
CA GLY A 231 -28.01 13.64 6.87
C GLY A 231 -27.55 12.29 6.27
N MET A 232 -26.25 12.03 6.24
CA MET A 232 -25.74 10.74 5.75
C MET A 232 -25.92 9.66 6.82
N GLU A 233 -26.32 8.46 6.39
CA GLU A 233 -26.36 7.30 7.26
C GLU A 233 -24.94 6.91 7.69
N GLU A 234 -24.77 6.68 8.98
CA GLU A 234 -23.49 6.30 9.59
C GLU A 234 -23.60 4.94 10.31
N GLU A 235 -22.45 4.30 10.47
CA GLU A 235 -22.35 3.05 11.21
C GLU A 235 -22.86 3.19 12.66
N PRO A 236 -23.38 2.11 13.27
CA PRO A 236 -23.82 2.13 14.66
C PRO A 236 -22.70 2.62 15.59
N TRP A 237 -23.06 3.46 16.59
CA TRP A 237 -22.10 4.11 17.48
C TRP A 237 -21.13 3.12 18.16
N LEU A 238 -21.65 1.98 18.61
CA LEU A 238 -20.84 0.96 19.28
C LEU A 238 -19.78 0.37 18.36
N LEU A 239 -20.13 0.05 17.09
CA LEU A 239 -19.17 -0.44 16.09
C LEU A 239 -18.12 0.63 15.75
N PHE A 240 -18.57 1.87 15.59
CA PHE A 240 -17.66 2.98 15.34
C PHE A 240 -16.64 3.12 16.47
N LEU A 241 -17.10 3.12 17.72
CA LEU A 241 -16.24 3.28 18.88
C LEU A 241 -15.30 2.09 19.05
N ALA A 242 -15.83 0.86 18.99
CA ALA A 242 -15.04 -0.37 19.12
C ALA A 242 -13.92 -0.45 18.06
N LYS A 243 -14.23 -0.16 16.79
CA LYS A 243 -13.28 -0.15 15.69
C LYS A 243 -12.17 0.89 15.89
N ASN A 244 -12.55 2.13 16.16
CA ASN A 244 -11.55 3.20 16.28
C ASN A 244 -10.72 3.06 17.56
N LEU A 245 -11.30 2.55 18.64
CA LEU A 245 -10.57 2.26 19.88
C LEU A 245 -9.59 1.10 19.67
N ALA A 246 -9.99 0.04 18.96
CA ALA A 246 -9.10 -1.07 18.61
C ALA A 246 -7.90 -0.57 17.78
N PHE A 247 -8.13 0.27 16.77
CA PHE A 247 -7.03 0.86 16.00
C PHE A 247 -6.11 1.73 16.85
N ALA A 248 -6.67 2.58 17.72
CA ALA A 248 -5.88 3.42 18.62
C ALA A 248 -5.04 2.56 19.58
N THR A 249 -5.62 1.50 20.14
CA THR A 249 -4.91 0.56 21.02
C THR A 249 -3.76 -0.13 20.28
N ILE A 250 -3.98 -0.58 19.04
CA ILE A 250 -2.92 -1.20 18.21
C ILE A 250 -1.79 -0.19 17.96
N ILE A 251 -2.10 1.06 17.61
CA ILE A 251 -1.07 2.10 17.38
C ILE A 251 -0.26 2.36 18.65
N VAL A 252 -0.94 2.53 19.79
CA VAL A 252 -0.27 2.79 21.08
C VAL A 252 0.57 1.58 21.51
N PHE A 253 0.05 0.36 21.34
CA PHE A 253 0.75 -0.87 21.66
C PHE A 253 2.02 -1.05 20.80
N LEU A 254 1.91 -0.88 19.47
CA LEU A 254 3.07 -0.93 18.58
C LEU A 254 4.09 0.17 18.90
N SER A 255 3.62 1.39 19.22
CA SER A 255 4.51 2.48 19.63
C SER A 255 5.23 2.17 20.95
N TYR A 256 4.55 1.50 21.90
CA TYR A 256 5.15 1.03 23.13
C TYR A 256 6.25 -0.03 22.86
N LEU A 257 5.97 -1.01 21.99
CA LEU A 257 6.97 -2.01 21.61
C LEU A 257 8.20 -1.38 20.96
N LEU A 258 8.00 -0.43 20.04
CA LEU A 258 9.12 0.29 19.41
C LEU A 258 9.88 1.15 20.41
N ALA A 259 9.19 1.85 21.30
CA ALA A 259 9.77 2.67 22.35
C ALA A 259 10.58 1.85 23.38
N SER A 260 10.18 0.59 23.62
CA SER A 260 10.88 -0.33 24.53
C SER A 260 12.19 -0.89 23.95
N TYR A 261 12.56 -0.56 22.70
CA TYR A 261 13.86 -0.93 22.12
C TYR A 261 14.69 0.32 21.80
N LYS A 262 14.69 0.79 20.57
CA LYS A 262 15.46 1.97 20.13
C LYS A 262 14.60 3.20 19.85
N GLY A 263 13.30 3.08 19.92
CA GLY A 263 12.34 4.12 19.55
C GLY A 263 11.79 3.94 18.13
N LEU A 264 11.13 5.00 17.63
CA LEU A 264 10.54 5.00 16.29
C LEU A 264 11.62 5.13 15.21
N PRO A 265 11.73 4.19 14.28
CA PRO A 265 12.65 4.30 13.14
C PRO A 265 12.28 5.47 12.22
N ASN A 266 13.29 6.20 11.72
CA ASN A 266 13.08 7.32 10.80
C ASN A 266 12.33 6.92 9.52
N VAL A 267 12.49 5.69 9.06
CA VAL A 267 11.78 5.17 7.90
C VAL A 267 10.27 5.18 8.06
N LEU A 268 9.74 5.13 9.30
CA LEU A 268 8.29 5.28 9.54
C LEU A 268 7.78 6.67 9.16
N ILE A 269 8.61 7.72 9.28
CA ILE A 269 8.26 9.07 8.84
C ILE A 269 8.12 9.08 7.31
N VAL A 270 9.08 8.45 6.62
CA VAL A 270 9.05 8.33 5.15
C VAL A 270 7.82 7.54 4.70
N MET A 271 7.59 6.36 5.29
CA MET A 271 6.44 5.51 4.97
C MET A 271 5.11 6.21 5.27
N GLY A 272 4.98 6.81 6.45
CA GLY A 272 3.77 7.52 6.87
C GLY A 272 3.48 8.72 5.98
N GLY A 273 4.50 9.52 5.66
CA GLY A 273 4.40 10.66 4.74
C GLY A 273 3.96 10.24 3.35
N LEU A 274 4.57 9.19 2.80
CA LEU A 274 4.16 8.61 1.51
C LEU A 274 2.74 8.06 1.56
N MET A 275 2.37 7.30 2.60
CA MET A 275 1.04 6.76 2.74
C MET A 275 -0.02 7.87 2.75
N LEU A 276 0.19 8.94 3.50
CA LEU A 276 -0.71 10.12 3.53
C LEU A 276 -0.77 10.82 2.18
N LEU A 277 0.38 11.01 1.51
CA LEU A 277 0.46 11.62 0.19
C LEU A 277 -0.32 10.81 -0.85
N TYR A 278 -0.13 9.49 -0.88
CA TYR A 278 -0.78 8.60 -1.85
C TYR A 278 -2.27 8.42 -1.54
N ASP A 279 -2.66 8.34 -0.27
CA ASP A 279 -4.09 8.33 0.11
C ASP A 279 -4.79 9.62 -0.32
N PHE A 280 -4.15 10.77 -0.07
CA PHE A 280 -4.65 12.06 -0.56
C PHE A 280 -4.71 12.12 -2.08
N ALA A 281 -3.64 11.71 -2.77
CA ALA A 281 -3.56 11.72 -4.23
C ALA A 281 -4.64 10.84 -4.87
N THR A 282 -4.86 9.64 -4.36
CA THR A 282 -5.84 8.69 -4.90
C THR A 282 -7.28 9.09 -4.60
N ASN A 283 -7.57 9.52 -3.37
CA ASN A 283 -8.95 9.74 -2.90
C ASN A 283 -9.44 11.18 -3.10
N ARG A 284 -8.54 12.17 -3.11
CA ARG A 284 -8.92 13.60 -3.11
C ARG A 284 -8.60 14.33 -4.40
N THR A 285 -7.71 13.80 -5.26
CA THR A 285 -7.30 14.51 -6.47
C THR A 285 -7.99 14.00 -7.73
N THR A 286 -7.98 14.85 -8.78
CA THR A 286 -8.46 14.47 -10.11
C THR A 286 -7.55 13.43 -10.76
N ILE A 287 -6.25 13.44 -10.43
CA ILE A 287 -5.27 12.48 -10.96
C ILE A 287 -5.63 11.08 -10.50
N GLY A 288 -5.89 10.89 -9.20
CA GLY A 288 -6.33 9.61 -8.65
C GLY A 288 -7.57 9.10 -9.38
N ARG A 289 -8.64 9.88 -9.41
CA ARG A 289 -9.89 9.50 -10.11
C ARG A 289 -9.67 9.09 -11.56
N ARG A 290 -8.78 9.78 -12.29
CA ARG A 290 -8.44 9.46 -13.68
C ARG A 290 -7.67 8.14 -13.80
N ILE A 291 -6.79 7.81 -12.85
CA ILE A 291 -6.06 6.52 -12.82
C ILE A 291 -7.06 5.38 -12.63
N TYR A 292 -8.00 5.51 -11.68
CA TYR A 292 -9.05 4.50 -11.49
C TYR A 292 -9.97 4.36 -12.70
N ALA A 293 -10.34 5.47 -13.35
CA ALA A 293 -11.14 5.44 -14.57
C ALA A 293 -10.38 4.77 -15.73
N LEU A 294 -9.07 5.05 -15.87
CA LEU A 294 -8.21 4.40 -16.86
C LEU A 294 -8.21 2.89 -16.71
N GLY A 295 -8.00 2.38 -15.49
CA GLY A 295 -7.94 0.94 -15.25
C GLY A 295 -9.32 0.26 -15.31
N GLY A 296 -10.40 0.98 -14.96
CA GLY A 296 -11.75 0.43 -15.02
C GLY A 296 -12.26 0.23 -16.45
N ASN A 297 -12.11 1.25 -17.31
CA ASN A 297 -12.42 1.15 -18.73
C ASN A 297 -11.62 2.18 -19.54
N PRO A 298 -10.48 1.77 -20.15
CA PRO A 298 -9.62 2.67 -20.90
C PRO A 298 -10.31 3.36 -22.08
N LYS A 299 -11.24 2.64 -22.77
CA LYS A 299 -11.99 3.21 -23.91
C LYS A 299 -12.95 4.31 -23.46
N ALA A 300 -13.73 4.04 -22.41
CA ALA A 300 -14.65 5.03 -21.85
C ALA A 300 -13.89 6.25 -21.27
N ALA A 301 -12.78 6.02 -20.57
CA ALA A 301 -11.91 7.08 -20.07
C ALA A 301 -11.40 7.99 -21.19
N LYS A 302 -10.96 7.41 -22.32
CA LYS A 302 -10.49 8.17 -23.48
C LYS A 302 -11.63 8.98 -24.14
N LEU A 303 -12.81 8.41 -24.27
CA LEU A 303 -14.00 9.10 -24.80
C LEU A 303 -14.45 10.25 -23.89
N SER A 304 -14.20 10.14 -22.57
CA SER A 304 -14.44 11.22 -21.59
C SER A 304 -13.34 12.29 -21.58
N GLY A 305 -12.41 12.29 -22.56
CA GLY A 305 -11.36 13.31 -22.70
C GLY A 305 -10.13 13.08 -21.81
N ILE A 306 -10.00 11.93 -21.14
CA ILE A 306 -8.81 11.62 -20.35
C ILE A 306 -7.67 11.23 -21.29
N LYS A 307 -6.52 11.88 -21.14
CA LYS A 307 -5.29 11.55 -21.90
C LYS A 307 -4.65 10.29 -21.31
N THR A 308 -5.19 9.12 -21.69
CA THR A 308 -4.84 7.81 -21.12
C THR A 308 -3.37 7.48 -21.28
N GLU A 309 -2.76 7.83 -22.42
CA GLU A 309 -1.35 7.59 -22.70
C GLU A 309 -0.44 8.36 -21.74
N ARG A 310 -0.70 9.65 -21.53
CA ARG A 310 0.08 10.48 -20.60
C ARG A 310 -0.05 9.99 -19.16
N LEU A 311 -1.25 9.55 -18.80
CA LEU A 311 -1.53 9.09 -17.45
C LEU A 311 -0.78 7.79 -17.15
N ALA A 312 -0.82 6.83 -18.08
CA ALA A 312 -0.02 5.60 -17.98
C ALA A 312 1.48 5.92 -17.90
N PHE A 313 1.99 6.81 -18.75
CA PHE A 313 3.38 7.27 -18.71
C PHE A 313 3.78 7.78 -17.32
N TYR A 314 3.03 8.73 -16.75
CA TYR A 314 3.34 9.27 -15.42
C TYR A 314 3.23 8.23 -14.30
N THR A 315 2.38 7.22 -14.45
CA THR A 315 2.29 6.12 -13.49
C THR A 315 3.58 5.32 -13.44
N PHE A 316 4.22 5.05 -14.57
CA PHE A 316 5.52 4.39 -14.63
C PHE A 316 6.67 5.29 -14.16
N VAL A 317 6.66 6.59 -14.49
CA VAL A 317 7.64 7.54 -13.93
C VAL A 317 7.59 7.55 -12.41
N ASN A 318 6.39 7.62 -11.85
CA ASN A 318 6.17 7.56 -10.41
C ASN A 318 6.67 6.22 -9.82
N MET A 319 6.43 5.10 -10.50
CA MET A 319 6.91 3.79 -10.06
C MET A 319 8.44 3.74 -10.01
N GLY A 320 9.11 4.28 -11.04
CA GLY A 320 10.57 4.36 -11.09
C GLY A 320 11.16 5.20 -9.94
N VAL A 321 10.53 6.33 -9.59
CA VAL A 321 10.95 7.16 -8.44
C VAL A 321 10.80 6.39 -7.14
N LEU A 322 9.69 5.70 -6.91
CA LEU A 322 9.48 4.92 -5.68
C LEU A 322 10.39 3.69 -5.61
N ALA A 323 10.67 3.04 -6.74
CA ALA A 323 11.65 1.97 -6.79
C ALA A 323 13.06 2.46 -6.42
N ALA A 324 13.44 3.66 -6.90
CA ALA A 324 14.69 4.29 -6.52
C ALA A 324 14.74 4.65 -5.02
N LEU A 325 13.68 5.25 -4.48
CA LEU A 325 13.59 5.56 -3.07
C LEU A 325 13.66 4.29 -2.20
N ALA A 326 12.97 3.23 -2.61
CA ALA A 326 13.05 1.93 -1.93
C ALA A 326 14.46 1.34 -1.98
N GLY A 327 15.17 1.49 -3.09
CA GLY A 327 16.57 1.09 -3.24
C GLY A 327 17.52 1.83 -2.30
N LEU A 328 17.32 3.14 -2.16
CA LEU A 328 18.08 3.95 -1.20
C LEU A 328 17.80 3.53 0.24
N VAL A 329 16.52 3.34 0.61
CA VAL A 329 16.13 2.89 1.96
C VAL A 329 16.68 1.49 2.25
N PHE A 330 16.63 0.59 1.28
CA PHE A 330 17.16 -0.78 1.42
C PHE A 330 18.68 -0.78 1.61
N ALA A 331 19.42 -0.03 0.77
CA ALA A 331 20.87 0.10 0.85
C ALA A 331 21.32 0.77 2.17
N ALA A 332 20.63 1.84 2.58
CA ALA A 332 20.88 2.51 3.86
C ALA A 332 20.68 1.58 5.06
N ARG A 333 19.64 0.72 5.00
CA ARG A 333 19.37 -0.27 6.05
C ARG A 333 20.46 -1.33 6.15
N LEU A 334 20.88 -1.91 5.02
CA LEU A 334 21.90 -2.95 4.99
C LEU A 334 23.31 -2.41 5.17
N ASN A 335 23.49 -1.09 5.07
CA ASN A 335 24.80 -0.44 5.05
C ASN A 335 25.74 -0.97 3.95
N THR A 336 25.16 -1.56 2.93
CA THR A 336 25.89 -2.13 1.79
C THR A 336 24.96 -2.33 0.60
N ALA A 337 25.48 -2.21 -0.61
CA ALA A 337 24.81 -2.65 -1.81
C ALA A 337 25.39 -4.00 -2.26
N THR A 338 24.52 -4.94 -2.59
CA THR A 338 24.90 -6.28 -3.03
C THR A 338 24.35 -6.59 -4.41
N PRO A 339 25.04 -7.40 -5.23
CA PRO A 339 24.57 -7.78 -6.57
C PRO A 339 23.24 -8.56 -6.56
N LYS A 340 22.87 -9.15 -5.41
CA LYS A 340 21.62 -9.89 -5.23
C LYS A 340 20.47 -9.02 -4.71
N ALA A 341 20.71 -7.73 -4.47
CA ALA A 341 19.67 -6.81 -4.00
C ALA A 341 18.52 -6.72 -5.00
N GLY A 342 17.30 -6.66 -4.48
CA GLY A 342 16.10 -6.53 -5.31
C GLY A 342 15.56 -7.83 -5.92
N LEU A 343 16.23 -8.96 -5.76
CA LEU A 343 15.79 -10.23 -6.34
C LEU A 343 14.51 -10.74 -5.67
N GLY A 344 13.43 -10.88 -6.45
CA GLY A 344 12.15 -11.37 -5.98
C GLY A 344 11.28 -10.32 -5.26
N PHE A 345 11.76 -9.06 -5.12
CA PHE A 345 10.98 -8.00 -4.48
C PHE A 345 9.71 -7.67 -5.26
N GLU A 346 9.76 -7.77 -6.59
CA GLU A 346 8.61 -7.57 -7.47
C GLU A 346 7.44 -8.49 -7.09
N LEU A 347 7.73 -9.74 -6.75
CA LEU A 347 6.70 -10.72 -6.35
C LEU A 347 6.08 -10.36 -5.01
N ASP A 348 6.89 -9.98 -4.02
CA ASP A 348 6.41 -9.55 -2.70
C ASP A 348 5.53 -8.29 -2.81
N VAL A 349 5.92 -7.35 -3.67
CA VAL A 349 5.20 -6.08 -3.89
C VAL A 349 3.88 -6.29 -4.63
N ILE A 350 3.87 -7.13 -5.67
CA ILE A 350 2.66 -7.49 -6.42
C ILE A 350 1.70 -8.27 -5.50
N ALA A 351 2.21 -9.25 -4.75
CA ALA A 351 1.43 -10.01 -3.79
C ALA A 351 0.81 -9.09 -2.72
N ALA A 352 1.59 -8.14 -2.20
CA ALA A 352 1.09 -7.14 -1.25
C ALA A 352 -0.11 -6.35 -1.80
N CYS A 353 -0.05 -5.91 -3.05
CA CYS A 353 -1.16 -5.19 -3.68
C CYS A 353 -2.40 -6.08 -3.86
N PHE A 354 -2.26 -7.32 -4.30
CA PHE A 354 -3.40 -8.24 -4.51
C PHE A 354 -4.01 -8.71 -3.19
N ILE A 355 -3.21 -9.08 -2.20
CA ILE A 355 -3.67 -9.40 -0.84
C ILE A 355 -4.37 -8.17 -0.24
N GLY A 356 -3.83 -6.98 -0.50
CA GLY A 356 -4.40 -5.69 -0.13
C GLY A 356 -5.67 -5.30 -0.91
N GLY A 357 -6.17 -6.19 -1.77
CA GLY A 357 -7.46 -6.04 -2.47
C GLY A 357 -7.39 -5.19 -3.73
N ALA A 358 -6.23 -4.97 -4.35
CA ALA A 358 -6.14 -4.48 -5.71
C ALA A 358 -6.64 -5.54 -6.68
N SER A 359 -7.31 -5.13 -7.75
CA SER A 359 -7.82 -6.07 -8.74
C SER A 359 -6.86 -6.25 -9.91
N ALA A 360 -6.62 -7.50 -10.31
CA ALA A 360 -5.78 -7.85 -11.46
C ALA A 360 -6.27 -7.25 -12.78
N SER A 361 -7.58 -6.94 -12.89
CA SER A 361 -8.16 -6.31 -14.08
C SER A 361 -8.10 -4.77 -14.06
N GLY A 362 -7.48 -4.16 -13.04
CA GLY A 362 -7.40 -2.71 -12.86
C GLY A 362 -8.65 -2.06 -12.27
N GLY A 363 -8.61 -0.75 -12.09
CA GLY A 363 -9.71 0.08 -11.63
C GLY A 363 -10.10 -0.03 -10.16
N VAL A 364 -9.53 -0.97 -9.41
CA VAL A 364 -9.85 -1.22 -8.00
C VAL A 364 -8.58 -1.41 -7.18
N GLY A 365 -8.52 -0.76 -6.03
CA GLY A 365 -7.43 -0.87 -5.06
C GLY A 365 -7.49 0.27 -4.05
N LYS A 366 -6.91 0.07 -2.87
CA LYS A 366 -6.84 1.09 -1.81
C LYS A 366 -5.42 1.16 -1.27
N VAL A 367 -4.94 2.38 -0.98
CA VAL A 367 -3.60 2.62 -0.42
C VAL A 367 -3.41 1.86 0.90
N ILE A 368 -4.36 1.99 1.81
CA ILE A 368 -4.34 1.27 3.10
C ILE A 368 -4.31 -0.25 2.87
N GLY A 369 -5.05 -0.76 1.86
CA GLY A 369 -5.04 -2.17 1.49
C GLY A 369 -3.64 -2.64 1.09
N ALA A 370 -2.97 -1.93 0.17
CA ALA A 370 -1.63 -2.26 -0.27
C ALA A 370 -0.60 -2.26 0.89
N VAL A 371 -0.73 -1.31 1.82
CA VAL A 371 0.11 -1.24 3.02
C VAL A 371 -0.15 -2.44 3.94
N ILE A 372 -1.42 -2.78 4.21
CA ILE A 372 -1.77 -3.98 5.01
C ILE A 372 -1.22 -5.24 4.33
N GLY A 373 -1.40 -5.37 3.01
CA GLY A 373 -0.86 -6.50 2.25
C GLY A 373 0.66 -6.58 2.32
N ALA A 374 1.37 -5.45 2.26
CA ALA A 374 2.82 -5.40 2.46
C ALA A 374 3.23 -5.87 3.86
N PHE A 375 2.49 -5.49 4.90
CA PHE A 375 2.74 -6.00 6.25
C PHE A 375 2.42 -7.48 6.40
N ILE A 376 1.37 -8.00 5.73
CA ILE A 376 1.09 -9.45 5.68
C ILE A 376 2.30 -10.20 5.10
N MET A 377 2.82 -9.76 3.95
CA MET A 377 4.02 -10.35 3.34
C MET A 377 5.24 -10.24 4.27
N GLY A 378 5.42 -9.08 4.93
CA GLY A 378 6.50 -8.86 5.87
C GLY A 378 6.44 -9.77 7.11
N VAL A 379 5.26 -9.93 7.71
CA VAL A 379 5.04 -10.83 8.85
C VAL A 379 5.28 -12.29 8.44
N MET A 380 4.81 -12.69 7.24
CA MET A 380 5.07 -14.03 6.71
C MET A 380 6.58 -14.28 6.53
N ASN A 381 7.29 -13.36 5.87
CA ASN A 381 8.73 -13.48 5.64
C ASN A 381 9.51 -13.55 6.97
N ASN A 382 9.18 -12.66 7.90
CA ASN A 382 9.82 -12.61 9.21
C ASN A 382 9.48 -13.87 10.05
N GLY A 383 8.22 -14.26 10.13
CA GLY A 383 7.77 -15.43 10.88
C GLY A 383 8.37 -16.74 10.35
N MET A 384 8.39 -16.94 9.03
CA MET A 384 9.04 -18.09 8.41
C MET A 384 10.55 -18.11 8.70
N SER A 385 11.19 -16.94 8.70
CA SER A 385 12.63 -16.84 9.01
C SER A 385 12.92 -17.17 10.47
N ILE A 386 12.09 -16.76 11.42
CA ILE A 386 12.22 -17.12 12.85
C ILE A 386 12.05 -18.63 13.04
N LEU A 387 11.12 -19.27 12.32
CA LEU A 387 10.90 -20.71 12.34
C LEU A 387 12.02 -21.52 11.64
N GLY A 388 13.01 -20.85 11.04
CA GLY A 388 14.09 -21.52 10.33
C GLY A 388 13.68 -22.12 8.98
N VAL A 389 12.55 -21.69 8.40
CA VAL A 389 12.13 -22.14 7.07
C VAL A 389 13.13 -21.66 6.02
N GLY A 390 13.68 -22.57 5.23
CA GLY A 390 14.65 -22.25 4.18
C GLY A 390 14.07 -21.29 3.11
N ILE A 391 14.94 -20.52 2.48
CA ILE A 391 14.56 -19.51 1.46
C ILE A 391 13.81 -20.17 0.29
N ASP A 392 14.16 -21.39 -0.07
CA ASP A 392 13.51 -22.23 -1.07
C ASP A 392 12.02 -22.46 -0.75
N TYR A 393 11.70 -22.94 0.44
CA TYR A 393 10.31 -23.13 0.88
C TYR A 393 9.57 -21.80 1.06
N GLN A 394 10.27 -20.75 1.54
CA GLN A 394 9.66 -19.41 1.61
C GLN A 394 9.16 -18.94 0.23
N GLN A 395 9.94 -19.16 -0.85
CA GLN A 395 9.53 -18.81 -2.21
C GLN A 395 8.33 -19.62 -2.68
N VAL A 396 8.29 -20.94 -2.39
CA VAL A 396 7.13 -21.78 -2.72
C VAL A 396 5.86 -21.26 -2.03
N ILE A 397 5.94 -20.99 -0.72
CA ILE A 397 4.80 -20.49 0.05
C ILE A 397 4.32 -19.14 -0.48
N LYS A 398 5.23 -18.19 -0.77
CA LYS A 398 4.89 -16.89 -1.36
C LYS A 398 4.18 -17.04 -2.72
N GLY A 399 4.68 -17.93 -3.58
CA GLY A 399 4.07 -18.23 -4.86
C GLY A 399 2.64 -18.77 -4.72
N LEU A 400 2.41 -19.68 -3.79
CA LEU A 400 1.08 -20.23 -3.50
C LEU A 400 0.14 -19.16 -2.94
N VAL A 401 0.62 -18.30 -2.04
CA VAL A 401 -0.17 -17.20 -1.47
C VAL A 401 -0.55 -16.18 -2.55
N LEU A 402 0.39 -15.81 -3.44
CA LEU A 402 0.10 -14.94 -4.56
C LEU A 402 -0.97 -15.54 -5.50
N LEU A 403 -0.81 -16.82 -5.86
CA LEU A 403 -1.77 -17.52 -6.70
C LEU A 403 -3.16 -17.56 -6.06
N ALA A 404 -3.23 -17.88 -4.76
CA ALA A 404 -4.49 -17.90 -4.02
C ALA A 404 -5.15 -16.51 -3.97
N ALA A 405 -4.39 -15.44 -3.72
CA ALA A 405 -4.91 -14.08 -3.68
C ALA A 405 -5.51 -13.66 -5.03
N VAL A 406 -4.80 -13.91 -6.12
CA VAL A 406 -5.30 -13.60 -7.48
C VAL A 406 -6.50 -14.47 -7.86
N TYR A 407 -6.47 -15.76 -7.52
CA TYR A 407 -7.59 -16.67 -7.77
C TYR A 407 -8.88 -16.21 -7.07
N ILE A 408 -8.78 -15.81 -5.80
CA ILE A 408 -9.92 -15.29 -5.02
C ILE A 408 -10.47 -14.00 -5.64
N ASP A 409 -9.60 -13.07 -6.10
CA ASP A 409 -10.04 -11.84 -6.76
C ASP A 409 -10.82 -12.13 -8.05
N VAL A 410 -10.28 -12.99 -8.90
CA VAL A 410 -10.92 -13.38 -10.17
C VAL A 410 -12.23 -14.14 -9.93
N TYR A 411 -12.26 -15.08 -8.98
CA TYR A 411 -13.46 -15.84 -8.63
C TYR A 411 -14.60 -14.94 -8.13
N ASN A 412 -14.28 -13.98 -7.24
CA ASN A 412 -15.27 -13.03 -6.71
C ASN A 412 -15.82 -12.06 -7.75
N LYS A 413 -15.06 -11.81 -8.83
CA LYS A 413 -15.50 -10.96 -9.94
C LYS A 413 -16.45 -11.67 -10.92
N ASN A 414 -16.29 -12.97 -11.06
CA ASN A 414 -17.09 -13.79 -11.99
C ASN A 414 -18.41 -14.26 -11.37
N LYS A 415 -18.64 -13.97 -10.08
CA LYS A 415 -19.93 -14.10 -9.40
C LYS A 415 -20.74 -12.81 -9.46
#